data_e1f2989d21661bd86167d6e48e5fc4bf
#
_entry.id   e1f2989d21661bd86167d6e48e5fc4bf
#
_cell.length_a   1.000
_cell.length_b   1.000
_cell.length_c   1.000
_cell.angle_alpha   90.00
_cell.angle_beta   90.00
_cell.angle_gamma   90.00
#
_symmetry.space_group_name_H-M   'P 1'
#
loop_
_entity.id
_entity.type
_entity.pdbx_description
1 polymer ?
#
loop_
_entity_poly.entity_id
_entity_poly.type
_entity_poly.pdbx_seq_one_letter_code
_entity_poly.pdbx_strand_id
1 'polypeptide(L)'
;MRKPATPTKRNPWAWIPTLYFAEGLPYVIVMTVSVIMYKRLGISNTDITLYTSLLYLPWVIKPFWSPVVDVLRTKRWWIVIMQLLVGVGLGGIALTIPMPNFFRYSLAFLWLVGFNSATHDIAADGFYMMGLNQHQQTYFVGIRNTFYRFAMLTGQGLLVILAGHLETSTGLPETKIAFHSIPGQETTIQFNPQNVSFPETKNTDYVLVPSSRNIQIGTTPVSREKADSIFTAVREWNISHGFYTEATSLDGKPDIADGKTSGYALIAYRLNKKPEDSKDVVLNFGMDKGNNSFHLKEGTRFVFNDTNWNEPAFAVVQIDPKLNRKAEATFSGRAGNIPLAWSLT
;
A
#
# COMPACT_ATOMS: atom_id res chain seq x y z
N MET A 1 -22.12 -5.46 46.76
CA MET A 1 -22.35 -6.66 45.92
C MET A 1 -23.32 -6.29 44.79
N ARG A 2 -22.82 -6.22 43.53
CA ARG A 2 -23.69 -6.03 42.37
C ARG A 2 -24.44 -7.34 42.11
N LYS A 3 -25.78 -7.26 41.96
CA LYS A 3 -26.60 -8.41 41.53
C LYS A 3 -26.04 -8.99 40.24
N PRO A 4 -25.90 -10.34 40.10
CA PRO A 4 -25.52 -10.95 38.85
C PRO A 4 -26.50 -10.49 37.78
N ALA A 5 -25.95 -10.01 36.66
CA ALA A 5 -26.74 -9.57 35.53
C ALA A 5 -27.58 -10.75 35.04
N THR A 6 -28.90 -10.59 34.96
CA THR A 6 -29.82 -11.57 34.38
C THR A 6 -29.32 -11.84 32.93
N PRO A 7 -29.10 -13.11 32.55
CA PRO A 7 -28.64 -13.45 31.22
C PRO A 7 -29.60 -12.85 30.18
N THR A 8 -29.06 -12.13 29.22
CA THR A 8 -29.83 -11.52 28.16
C THR A 8 -30.59 -12.62 27.41
N LYS A 9 -31.93 -12.52 27.32
CA LYS A 9 -32.80 -13.46 26.57
C LYS A 9 -32.52 -13.49 25.06
N ARG A 10 -31.54 -12.74 24.58
CA ARG A 10 -31.19 -12.68 23.13
C ARG A 10 -30.33 -13.88 22.73
N ASN A 11 -30.72 -14.50 21.62
CA ASN A 11 -29.94 -15.60 21.02
C ASN A 11 -28.49 -15.17 20.77
N PRO A 12 -27.48 -15.88 21.30
CA PRO A 12 -26.05 -15.56 21.08
C PRO A 12 -25.67 -15.47 19.62
N TRP A 13 -26.27 -16.26 18.74
CA TRP A 13 -26.08 -16.20 17.31
C TRP A 13 -26.43 -14.85 16.67
N ALA A 14 -27.31 -14.07 17.30
CA ALA A 14 -27.73 -12.78 16.79
C ALA A 14 -26.70 -11.65 17.00
N TRP A 15 -25.68 -11.86 17.87
CA TRP A 15 -24.75 -10.79 18.20
C TRP A 15 -23.27 -11.22 18.21
N ILE A 16 -22.92 -12.48 18.51
CA ILE A 16 -21.53 -12.93 18.55
C ILE A 16 -20.86 -12.80 17.17
N PRO A 17 -21.45 -13.29 16.06
CA PRO A 17 -20.85 -13.19 14.74
C PRO A 17 -20.50 -11.76 14.34
N THR A 18 -21.46 -10.86 14.47
CA THR A 18 -21.30 -9.45 14.08
C THR A 18 -20.34 -8.70 14.97
N LEU A 19 -20.36 -8.98 16.29
CA LEU A 19 -19.49 -8.33 17.26
C LEU A 19 -18.02 -8.66 17.00
N TYR A 20 -17.70 -9.93 16.82
CA TYR A 20 -16.30 -10.37 16.59
C TYR A 20 -15.80 -10.09 15.17
N PHE A 21 -16.70 -10.03 14.21
CA PHE A 21 -16.37 -9.49 12.89
C PHE A 21 -16.00 -7.99 12.97
N ALA A 22 -16.82 -7.21 13.68
CA ALA A 22 -16.55 -5.79 13.88
C ALA A 22 -15.32 -5.51 14.75
N GLU A 23 -14.90 -6.45 15.61
CA GLU A 23 -13.67 -6.40 16.39
C GLU A 23 -12.42 -6.61 15.51
N GLY A 24 -12.45 -7.60 14.60
CA GLY A 24 -11.30 -7.95 13.78
C GLY A 24 -11.01 -6.96 12.67
N LEU A 25 -12.03 -6.28 12.14
CA LEU A 25 -11.87 -5.41 10.97
C LEU A 25 -10.96 -4.19 11.22
N PRO A 26 -11.10 -3.41 12.30
CA PRO A 26 -10.21 -2.28 12.59
C PRO A 26 -8.76 -2.73 12.82
N TYR A 27 -8.56 -3.88 13.48
CA TYR A 27 -7.22 -4.43 13.68
C TYR A 27 -6.49 -4.68 12.36
N VAL A 28 -7.14 -5.36 11.41
CA VAL A 28 -6.51 -5.65 10.10
C VAL A 28 -6.29 -4.39 9.28
N ILE A 29 -7.19 -3.40 9.37
CA ILE A 29 -7.01 -2.11 8.71
C ILE A 29 -5.77 -1.40 9.26
N VAL A 30 -5.62 -1.32 10.58
CA VAL A 30 -4.49 -0.65 11.22
C VAL A 30 -3.18 -1.40 10.95
N MET A 31 -3.15 -2.73 10.99
CA MET A 31 -1.91 -3.51 10.93
C MET A 31 -1.49 -3.91 9.52
N THR A 32 -2.43 -4.05 8.59
CA THR A 32 -2.12 -4.58 7.25
C THR A 32 -2.47 -3.59 6.15
N VAL A 33 -3.72 -3.10 6.14
CA VAL A 33 -4.18 -2.21 5.07
C VAL A 33 -3.44 -0.88 5.09
N SER A 34 -3.12 -0.35 6.27
CA SER A 34 -2.32 0.88 6.43
C SER A 34 -0.93 0.76 5.79
N VAL A 35 -0.27 -0.38 5.96
CA VAL A 35 1.05 -0.65 5.35
C VAL A 35 0.96 -0.64 3.82
N ILE A 36 -0.05 -1.32 3.27
CA ILE A 36 -0.31 -1.34 1.82
C ILE A 36 -0.63 0.07 1.32
N MET A 37 -1.48 0.81 2.03
CA MET A 37 -1.85 2.18 1.72
C MET A 37 -0.61 3.09 1.67
N TYR A 38 0.21 3.10 2.72
CA TYR A 38 1.42 3.94 2.77
C TYR A 38 2.42 3.57 1.68
N LYS A 39 2.57 2.28 1.39
CA LYS A 39 3.43 1.83 0.28
C LYS A 39 2.93 2.35 -1.06
N ARG A 40 1.62 2.31 -1.30
CA ARG A 40 0.99 2.85 -2.51
C ARG A 40 1.10 4.38 -2.59
N LEU A 41 1.07 5.07 -1.45
CA LEU A 41 1.23 6.51 -1.37
C LEU A 41 2.71 6.97 -1.39
N GLY A 42 3.67 6.04 -1.58
CA GLY A 42 5.08 6.34 -1.79
C GLY A 42 5.87 6.66 -0.52
N ILE A 43 5.38 6.25 0.65
CA ILE A 43 6.16 6.37 1.89
C ILE A 43 7.30 5.34 1.89
N SER A 44 8.47 5.74 2.41
CA SER A 44 9.65 4.87 2.48
C SER A 44 9.39 3.60 3.30
N ASN A 45 10.02 2.48 2.94
CA ASN A 45 9.87 1.24 3.69
C ASN A 45 10.35 1.39 5.14
N THR A 46 11.38 2.20 5.38
CA THR A 46 11.93 2.49 6.70
C THR A 46 10.89 3.18 7.58
N ASP A 47 10.25 4.24 7.07
CA ASP A 47 9.22 4.96 7.80
C ASP A 47 7.99 4.10 8.04
N ILE A 48 7.54 3.36 7.01
CA ILE A 48 6.41 2.43 7.18
C ILE A 48 6.72 1.46 8.32
N THR A 49 7.86 0.76 8.27
CA THR A 49 8.22 -0.24 9.28
C THR A 49 8.34 0.37 10.67
N LEU A 50 9.00 1.53 10.79
CA LEU A 50 9.20 2.20 12.08
C LEU A 50 7.87 2.62 12.73
N TYR A 51 7.03 3.34 11.99
CA TYR A 51 5.82 3.92 12.56
C TYR A 51 4.66 2.93 12.66
N THR A 52 4.52 1.99 11.71
CA THR A 52 3.42 1.01 11.78
C THR A 52 3.67 -0.07 12.80
N SER A 53 4.93 -0.43 13.09
CA SER A 53 5.23 -1.39 14.18
C SER A 53 4.76 -0.89 15.55
N LEU A 54 4.81 0.41 15.78
CA LEU A 54 4.34 1.02 17.03
C LEU A 54 2.81 1.01 17.16
N LEU A 55 2.07 0.94 16.06
CA LEU A 55 0.61 0.89 16.07
C LEU A 55 0.06 -0.36 16.78
N TYR A 56 0.88 -1.36 17.04
CA TYR A 56 0.50 -2.55 17.83
C TYR A 56 0.40 -2.28 19.34
N LEU A 57 1.04 -1.19 19.83
CA LEU A 57 1.09 -0.87 21.26
C LEU A 57 -0.27 -0.80 21.96
N PRO A 58 -1.34 -0.23 21.39
CA PRO A 58 -2.65 -0.21 22.04
C PRO A 58 -3.12 -1.60 22.50
N TRP A 59 -2.91 -2.63 21.70
CA TRP A 59 -3.31 -4.00 22.06
C TRP A 59 -2.42 -4.62 23.13
N VAL A 60 -1.14 -4.28 23.17
CA VAL A 60 -0.19 -4.76 24.19
C VAL A 60 -0.48 -4.14 25.54
N ILE A 61 -0.70 -2.84 25.58
CA ILE A 61 -0.86 -2.09 26.82
C ILE A 61 -2.33 -2.00 27.30
N LYS A 62 -3.29 -2.59 26.59
CA LYS A 62 -4.72 -2.58 26.95
C LYS A 62 -5.02 -3.02 28.40
N PRO A 63 -4.26 -3.91 29.07
CA PRO A 63 -4.50 -4.26 30.48
C PRO A 63 -4.45 -3.06 31.43
N PHE A 64 -3.67 -2.01 31.12
CA PHE A 64 -3.54 -0.84 31.98
C PHE A 64 -4.84 -0.03 32.14
N TRP A 65 -5.70 0.01 31.12
CA TRP A 65 -6.98 0.71 31.19
C TRP A 65 -8.22 -0.20 31.19
N SER A 66 -8.02 -1.51 31.09
CA SER A 66 -9.12 -2.49 31.19
C SER A 66 -9.97 -2.28 32.44
N PRO A 67 -9.39 -2.02 33.67
CA PRO A 67 -10.19 -1.77 34.87
C PRO A 67 -11.10 -0.53 34.74
N VAL A 68 -10.66 0.48 34.00
CA VAL A 68 -11.44 1.70 33.76
C VAL A 68 -12.70 1.37 32.92
N VAL A 69 -12.53 0.56 31.88
CA VAL A 69 -13.62 0.09 31.02
C VAL A 69 -14.62 -0.80 31.80
N ASP A 70 -14.12 -1.51 32.83
CA ASP A 70 -14.95 -2.36 33.67
C ASP A 70 -15.78 -1.59 34.67
N VAL A 71 -15.30 -0.46 35.18
CA VAL A 71 -15.91 0.31 36.26
C VAL A 71 -16.82 1.43 35.76
N LEU A 72 -16.43 2.18 34.72
CA LEU A 72 -17.04 3.45 34.39
C LEU A 72 -18.41 3.36 33.73
N ARG A 73 -18.67 2.43 32.85
CA ARG A 73 -19.90 2.32 32.07
C ARG A 73 -20.26 0.88 31.78
N THR A 74 -21.43 0.66 31.13
CA THR A 74 -21.81 -0.68 30.65
C THR A 74 -20.97 -1.11 29.46
N LYS A 75 -20.70 -2.41 29.31
CA LYS A 75 -19.97 -2.96 28.18
C LYS A 75 -20.62 -2.60 26.84
N ARG A 76 -21.95 -2.58 26.75
CA ARG A 76 -22.69 -2.18 25.55
C ARG A 76 -22.42 -0.73 25.14
N TRP A 77 -22.35 0.17 26.15
CA TRP A 77 -22.04 1.58 25.88
C TRP A 77 -20.65 1.72 25.25
N TRP A 78 -19.63 1.04 25.82
CA TRP A 78 -18.28 1.05 25.30
C TRP A 78 -18.22 0.49 23.88
N ILE A 79 -18.88 -0.66 23.60
CA ILE A 79 -18.91 -1.28 22.27
C ILE A 79 -19.43 -0.27 21.23
N VAL A 80 -20.59 0.35 21.49
CA VAL A 80 -21.21 1.27 20.52
C VAL A 80 -20.38 2.51 20.30
N ILE A 81 -19.87 3.13 21.38
CA ILE A 81 -19.07 4.36 21.26
C ILE A 81 -17.73 4.08 20.56
N MET A 82 -17.06 2.99 20.90
CA MET A 82 -15.78 2.65 20.25
C MET A 82 -15.95 2.32 18.77
N GLN A 83 -17.02 1.62 18.38
CA GLN A 83 -17.33 1.38 16.97
C GLN A 83 -17.57 2.69 16.20
N LEU A 84 -18.34 3.61 16.81
CA LEU A 84 -18.56 4.92 16.21
C LEU A 84 -17.24 5.70 16.05
N LEU A 85 -16.40 5.73 17.09
CA LEU A 85 -15.12 6.41 17.05
C LEU A 85 -14.12 5.76 16.05
N VAL A 86 -14.18 4.44 15.90
CA VAL A 86 -13.44 3.74 14.83
C VAL A 86 -13.91 4.22 13.46
N GLY A 87 -15.22 4.30 13.22
CA GLY A 87 -15.79 4.82 11.98
C GLY A 87 -15.36 6.25 11.69
N VAL A 88 -15.43 7.13 12.69
CA VAL A 88 -14.95 8.53 12.59
C VAL A 88 -13.43 8.57 12.30
N GLY A 89 -12.66 7.73 12.97
CA GLY A 89 -11.21 7.64 12.76
C GLY A 89 -10.85 7.20 11.34
N LEU A 90 -11.55 6.20 10.81
CA LEU A 90 -11.36 5.75 9.41
C LEU A 90 -11.77 6.83 8.40
N GLY A 91 -12.87 7.53 8.63
CA GLY A 91 -13.26 8.71 7.84
C GLY A 91 -12.21 9.81 7.91
N GLY A 92 -11.63 10.06 9.10
CA GLY A 92 -10.54 11.00 9.29
C GLY A 92 -9.29 10.64 8.46
N ILE A 93 -8.91 9.35 8.43
CA ILE A 93 -7.80 8.88 7.58
C ILE A 93 -8.07 9.25 6.11
N ALA A 94 -9.26 8.93 5.60
CA ALA A 94 -9.61 9.24 4.21
C ALA A 94 -9.52 10.73 3.89
N LEU A 95 -9.97 11.61 4.80
CA LEU A 95 -9.91 13.06 4.64
C LEU A 95 -8.49 13.62 4.69
N THR A 96 -7.55 12.94 5.32
CA THR A 96 -6.15 13.41 5.42
C THR A 96 -5.31 13.07 4.19
N ILE A 97 -5.70 12.10 3.37
CA ILE A 97 -4.91 11.65 2.20
C ILE A 97 -4.58 12.80 1.23
N PRO A 98 -5.51 13.71 0.86
CA PRO A 98 -5.22 14.81 -0.04
C PRO A 98 -4.43 15.97 0.61
N MET A 99 -4.13 15.92 1.92
CA MET A 99 -3.49 17.01 2.63
C MET A 99 -1.95 16.99 2.50
N PRO A 100 -1.29 18.15 2.52
CA PRO A 100 0.15 18.21 2.76
C PRO A 100 0.45 17.54 4.11
N ASN A 101 1.52 16.74 4.18
CA ASN A 101 1.87 15.95 5.38
C ASN A 101 0.83 14.88 5.79
N PHE A 102 0.08 14.34 4.82
CA PHE A 102 -0.94 13.31 5.04
C PHE A 102 -0.44 12.16 5.93
N PHE A 103 0.82 11.76 5.80
CA PHE A 103 1.41 10.67 6.58
C PHE A 103 1.29 10.89 8.09
N ARG A 104 1.63 12.08 8.58
CA ARG A 104 1.55 12.41 10.01
C ARG A 104 0.11 12.44 10.51
N TYR A 105 -0.79 13.04 9.74
CA TYR A 105 -2.19 13.15 10.13
C TYR A 105 -2.90 11.79 10.08
N SER A 106 -2.73 11.02 9.02
CA SER A 106 -3.31 9.69 8.92
C SER A 106 -2.76 8.73 9.98
N LEU A 107 -1.47 8.85 10.32
CA LEU A 107 -0.85 8.08 11.40
C LEU A 107 -1.50 8.40 12.75
N ALA A 108 -1.78 9.68 13.05
CA ALA A 108 -2.48 10.08 14.26
C ALA A 108 -3.90 9.47 14.34
N PHE A 109 -4.63 9.47 13.23
CA PHE A 109 -5.94 8.79 13.16
C PHE A 109 -5.82 7.27 13.29
N LEU A 110 -4.78 6.64 12.72
CA LEU A 110 -4.52 5.20 12.92
C LEU A 110 -4.27 4.86 14.40
N TRP A 111 -3.54 5.71 15.11
CA TRP A 111 -3.38 5.58 16.57
C TRP A 111 -4.73 5.66 17.29
N LEU A 112 -5.56 6.65 16.94
CA LEU A 112 -6.90 6.79 17.50
C LEU A 112 -7.74 5.54 17.23
N VAL A 113 -7.75 5.02 15.99
CA VAL A 113 -8.43 3.78 15.63
C VAL A 113 -7.89 2.59 16.42
N GLY A 114 -6.57 2.48 16.58
CA GLY A 114 -5.92 1.41 17.35
C GLY A 114 -6.35 1.40 18.82
N PHE A 115 -6.35 2.56 19.49
CA PHE A 115 -6.81 2.68 20.88
C PHE A 115 -8.31 2.39 21.02
N ASN A 116 -9.13 2.88 20.10
CA ASN A 116 -10.57 2.61 20.11
C ASN A 116 -10.86 1.12 19.86
N SER A 117 -10.12 0.49 18.93
CA SER A 117 -10.26 -0.95 18.68
C SER A 117 -9.82 -1.78 19.87
N ALA A 118 -8.68 -1.49 20.49
CA ALA A 118 -8.22 -2.19 21.69
C ALA A 118 -9.21 -2.02 22.88
N THR A 119 -9.84 -0.85 23.01
CA THR A 119 -10.89 -0.62 24.02
C THR A 119 -12.18 -1.36 23.69
N HIS A 120 -12.54 -1.43 22.41
CA HIS A 120 -13.66 -2.24 21.93
C HIS A 120 -13.47 -3.72 22.27
N ASP A 121 -12.27 -4.28 22.06
CA ASP A 121 -11.95 -5.67 22.40
C ASP A 121 -12.19 -5.95 23.89
N ILE A 122 -11.71 -5.08 24.78
CA ILE A 122 -11.95 -5.21 26.23
C ILE A 122 -13.46 -5.25 26.54
N ALA A 123 -14.23 -4.37 25.90
CA ALA A 123 -15.65 -4.29 26.11
C ALA A 123 -16.40 -5.50 25.52
N ALA A 124 -16.00 -5.96 24.34
CA ALA A 124 -16.58 -7.11 23.66
C ALA A 124 -16.35 -8.42 24.43
N ASP A 125 -15.11 -8.65 24.85
CA ASP A 125 -14.77 -9.82 25.68
C ASP A 125 -15.50 -9.79 27.03
N GLY A 126 -15.55 -8.63 27.70
CA GLY A 126 -16.32 -8.49 28.92
C GLY A 126 -17.82 -8.70 28.71
N PHE A 127 -18.39 -8.25 27.60
CA PHE A 127 -19.79 -8.49 27.25
C PHE A 127 -20.06 -9.97 26.97
N TYR A 128 -19.14 -10.65 26.26
CA TYR A 128 -19.19 -12.09 26.00
C TYR A 128 -19.21 -12.90 27.32
N MET A 129 -18.29 -12.60 28.23
CA MET A 129 -18.19 -13.30 29.52
C MET A 129 -19.39 -13.09 30.42
N MET A 130 -19.97 -11.89 30.43
CA MET A 130 -21.16 -11.58 31.27
C MET A 130 -22.46 -12.01 30.62
N GLY A 131 -22.54 -12.08 29.31
CA GLY A 131 -23.76 -12.39 28.56
C GLY A 131 -24.06 -13.88 28.38
N LEU A 132 -23.08 -14.75 28.65
CA LEU A 132 -23.15 -16.19 28.42
C LEU A 132 -22.82 -16.99 29.64
N ASN A 133 -23.50 -18.14 29.82
CA ASN A 133 -23.10 -19.12 30.81
C ASN A 133 -21.85 -19.91 30.36
N GLN A 134 -21.22 -20.63 31.28
CA GLN A 134 -19.94 -21.33 30.99
C GLN A 134 -20.03 -22.33 29.83
N HIS A 135 -21.15 -23.07 29.70
CA HIS A 135 -21.36 -23.99 28.59
C HIS A 135 -21.47 -23.25 27.24
N GLN A 136 -22.20 -22.14 27.22
CA GLN A 136 -22.33 -21.28 26.03
C GLN A 136 -20.97 -20.64 25.65
N GLN A 137 -20.19 -20.17 26.63
CA GLN A 137 -18.87 -19.61 26.38
C GLN A 137 -17.96 -20.64 25.69
N THR A 138 -17.94 -21.88 26.17
CA THR A 138 -17.18 -22.96 25.55
C THR A 138 -17.65 -23.27 24.12
N TYR A 139 -18.97 -23.30 23.92
CA TYR A 139 -19.52 -23.57 22.58
C TYR A 139 -19.22 -22.44 21.58
N PHE A 140 -19.37 -21.19 21.99
CA PHE A 140 -19.23 -20.03 21.08
C PHE A 140 -17.79 -19.57 20.91
N VAL A 141 -16.80 -20.08 21.64
CA VAL A 141 -15.39 -19.69 21.47
C VAL A 141 -14.85 -19.96 20.06
N GLY A 142 -15.22 -21.08 19.46
CA GLY A 142 -14.86 -21.40 18.07
C GLY A 142 -15.54 -20.44 17.07
N ILE A 143 -16.81 -20.14 17.31
CA ILE A 143 -17.60 -19.26 16.44
C ILE A 143 -17.04 -17.84 16.46
N ARG A 144 -16.77 -17.26 17.64
CA ARG A 144 -16.16 -15.92 17.73
C ARG A 144 -14.82 -15.85 16.99
N ASN A 145 -13.94 -16.84 17.16
CA ASN A 145 -12.65 -16.90 16.48
C ASN A 145 -12.82 -17.01 14.95
N THR A 146 -13.82 -17.75 14.49
CA THR A 146 -14.11 -17.88 13.06
C THR A 146 -14.53 -16.54 12.46
N PHE A 147 -15.43 -15.80 13.08
CA PHE A 147 -15.88 -14.50 12.58
C PHE A 147 -14.80 -13.43 12.68
N TYR A 148 -13.96 -13.46 13.72
CA TYR A 148 -12.75 -12.63 13.79
C TYR A 148 -11.81 -12.91 12.59
N ARG A 149 -11.57 -14.18 12.26
CA ARG A 149 -10.75 -14.56 11.09
C ARG A 149 -11.41 -14.16 9.76
N PHE A 150 -12.73 -14.23 9.65
CA PHE A 150 -13.43 -13.71 8.48
C PHE A 150 -13.21 -12.20 8.31
N ALA A 151 -13.19 -11.43 9.38
CA ALA A 151 -12.84 -10.00 9.31
C ALA A 151 -11.41 -9.80 8.80
N MET A 152 -10.45 -10.62 9.27
CA MET A 152 -9.06 -10.58 8.79
C MET A 152 -8.98 -10.86 7.29
N LEU A 153 -9.64 -11.90 6.81
CA LEU A 153 -9.69 -12.25 5.38
C LEU A 153 -10.37 -11.16 4.54
N THR A 154 -11.45 -10.57 5.06
CA THR A 154 -12.15 -9.45 4.42
C THR A 154 -11.24 -8.23 4.29
N GLY A 155 -10.54 -7.86 5.34
CA GLY A 155 -9.61 -6.72 5.33
C GLY A 155 -8.42 -6.93 4.42
N GLN A 156 -7.78 -8.11 4.48
CA GLN A 156 -6.59 -8.41 3.67
C GLN A 156 -6.89 -8.74 2.21
N GLY A 157 -8.05 -9.34 1.94
CA GLY A 157 -8.45 -9.78 0.60
C GLY A 157 -9.42 -8.81 -0.05
N LEU A 158 -10.67 -8.79 0.42
CA LEU A 158 -11.77 -8.07 -0.24
C LEU A 158 -11.51 -6.56 -0.34
N LEU A 159 -11.06 -5.91 0.74
CA LEU A 159 -10.80 -4.47 0.71
C LEU A 159 -9.64 -4.12 -0.24
N VAL A 160 -8.58 -4.94 -0.26
CA VAL A 160 -7.44 -4.71 -1.15
C VAL A 160 -7.82 -4.95 -2.61
N ILE A 161 -8.63 -5.98 -2.90
CA ILE A 161 -9.17 -6.23 -4.25
C ILE A 161 -10.07 -5.08 -4.69
N LEU A 162 -10.97 -4.61 -3.81
CA LEU A 162 -11.85 -3.48 -4.08
C LEU A 162 -11.06 -2.20 -4.36
N ALA A 163 -10.05 -1.89 -3.55
CA ALA A 163 -9.18 -0.75 -3.76
C ALA A 163 -8.45 -0.84 -5.12
N GLY A 164 -7.91 -2.01 -5.47
CA GLY A 164 -7.29 -2.25 -6.77
C GLY A 164 -8.26 -2.13 -7.94
N HIS A 165 -9.50 -2.59 -7.79
CA HIS A 165 -10.54 -2.43 -8.80
C HIS A 165 -10.92 -0.95 -9.00
N LEU A 166 -11.11 -0.20 -7.91
CA LEU A 166 -11.40 1.24 -8.00
C LEU A 166 -10.25 2.00 -8.65
N GLU A 167 -8.99 1.70 -8.27
CA GLU A 167 -7.79 2.29 -8.88
C GLU A 167 -7.78 2.07 -10.41
N THR A 168 -8.10 0.85 -10.87
CA THR A 168 -8.10 0.52 -12.32
C THR A 168 -9.29 1.08 -13.06
N SER A 169 -10.44 1.23 -12.42
CA SER A 169 -11.67 1.72 -13.07
C SER A 169 -11.76 3.24 -13.15
N THR A 170 -11.04 3.96 -12.28
CA THR A 170 -11.04 5.44 -12.23
C THR A 170 -9.78 6.08 -12.81
N GLY A 171 -8.74 5.27 -13.10
CA GLY A 171 -7.46 5.72 -13.63
C GLY A 171 -7.39 5.75 -15.16
N LEU A 172 -6.22 6.17 -15.66
CA LEU A 172 -5.87 6.08 -17.08
C LEU A 172 -5.72 4.60 -17.50
N PRO A 173 -5.86 4.28 -18.80
CA PRO A 173 -5.63 2.95 -19.29
C PRO A 173 -4.28 2.36 -18.85
N GLU A 174 -4.32 1.16 -18.29
CA GLU A 174 -3.11 0.47 -17.81
C GLU A 174 -2.12 0.24 -18.95
N THR A 175 -0.86 0.58 -18.71
CA THR A 175 0.22 0.37 -19.66
C THR A 175 1.06 -0.83 -19.24
N LYS A 176 1.12 -1.88 -20.07
CA LYS A 176 1.91 -3.08 -19.83
C LYS A 176 3.18 -3.08 -20.63
N ILE A 177 4.29 -3.47 -20.00
CA ILE A 177 5.61 -3.54 -20.58
C ILE A 177 6.20 -4.91 -20.30
N ALA A 178 6.62 -5.59 -21.36
CA ALA A 178 7.30 -6.87 -21.28
C ALA A 178 8.83 -6.66 -21.24
N PHE A 179 9.47 -7.26 -20.26
CA PHE A 179 10.91 -7.34 -20.13
C PHE A 179 11.36 -8.77 -20.42
N HIS A 180 12.36 -8.91 -21.29
CA HIS A 180 12.92 -10.19 -21.68
C HIS A 180 14.41 -10.22 -21.41
N SER A 181 14.92 -11.26 -20.75
CA SER A 181 16.35 -11.46 -20.56
C SER A 181 16.96 -12.17 -21.78
N ILE A 182 18.13 -11.69 -22.25
CA ILE A 182 18.89 -12.29 -23.33
C ILE A 182 20.21 -12.80 -22.78
N PRO A 183 20.43 -14.13 -22.73
CA PRO A 183 21.65 -14.73 -22.24
C PRO A 183 22.88 -14.32 -23.08
N GLY A 184 23.96 -14.00 -22.39
CA GLY A 184 25.27 -13.72 -23.04
C GLY A 184 25.38 -12.40 -23.82
N GLN A 185 24.33 -11.56 -23.77
CA GLN A 185 24.38 -10.25 -24.42
C GLN A 185 24.69 -9.16 -23.39
N GLU A 186 25.50 -8.20 -23.75
CA GLU A 186 25.78 -7.01 -22.96
C GLU A 186 24.69 -5.96 -23.21
N THR A 187 24.13 -5.39 -22.17
CA THR A 187 23.21 -4.28 -22.32
C THR A 187 23.97 -2.97 -22.28
N THR A 188 24.09 -2.33 -23.43
CA THR A 188 24.67 -0.99 -23.52
C THR A 188 23.56 0.03 -23.44
N ILE A 189 23.32 0.56 -22.25
CA ILE A 189 22.35 1.65 -22.05
C ILE A 189 23.13 2.90 -21.69
N GLN A 190 22.87 3.98 -22.44
CA GLN A 190 23.28 5.33 -22.08
C GLN A 190 22.06 6.09 -21.60
N PHE A 191 22.16 6.73 -20.47
CA PHE A 191 21.14 7.64 -19.99
C PHE A 191 21.27 8.96 -20.75
N ASN A 192 20.33 9.21 -21.65
CA ASN A 192 20.23 10.47 -22.38
C ASN A 192 18.75 10.89 -22.46
N PRO A 193 18.30 11.77 -21.57
CA PRO A 193 16.90 12.21 -21.54
C PRO A 193 16.42 12.90 -22.81
N GLN A 194 17.33 13.56 -23.55
CA GLN A 194 16.98 14.29 -24.76
C GLN A 194 16.75 13.37 -25.98
N ASN A 195 17.25 12.15 -25.95
CA ASN A 195 17.15 11.20 -27.06
C ASN A 195 16.08 10.12 -26.86
N VAL A 196 15.14 10.33 -25.92
CA VAL A 196 14.06 9.38 -25.71
C VAL A 196 12.98 9.60 -26.76
N SER A 197 12.74 8.60 -27.60
CA SER A 197 11.63 8.60 -28.53
C SER A 197 10.38 8.01 -27.88
N PHE A 198 9.26 8.68 -28.04
CA PHE A 198 7.96 8.16 -27.65
C PHE A 198 7.15 7.86 -28.90
N PRO A 199 6.37 6.76 -28.92
CA PRO A 199 5.49 6.47 -30.03
C PRO A 199 4.45 7.57 -30.18
N GLU A 200 4.14 7.94 -31.43
CA GLU A 200 3.06 8.87 -31.71
C GLU A 200 1.71 8.27 -31.26
N THR A 201 1.02 8.97 -30.41
CA THR A 201 -0.32 8.62 -29.98
C THR A 201 -1.33 9.27 -30.92
N LYS A 202 -1.93 8.49 -31.80
CA LYS A 202 -3.10 8.93 -32.62
C LYS A 202 -4.36 9.14 -31.81
N ASN A 203 -4.30 8.84 -30.52
CA ASN A 203 -5.46 8.82 -29.63
C ASN A 203 -5.73 10.24 -29.10
N THR A 204 -6.94 10.71 -29.24
CA THR A 204 -7.43 11.95 -28.63
C THR A 204 -7.63 11.80 -27.14
N ASP A 205 -7.66 10.57 -26.62
CA ASP A 205 -7.86 10.28 -25.22
C ASP A 205 -6.62 10.60 -24.39
N TYR A 206 -6.83 10.92 -23.11
CA TYR A 206 -5.79 11.17 -22.15
C TYR A 206 -5.12 9.85 -21.72
N VAL A 207 -3.84 9.68 -22.05
CA VAL A 207 -3.15 8.41 -21.85
C VAL A 207 -1.71 8.60 -21.38
N LEU A 208 -1.22 7.61 -20.65
CA LEU A 208 0.18 7.45 -20.30
C LEU A 208 0.92 6.79 -21.48
N VAL A 209 2.02 7.39 -21.91
CA VAL A 209 2.82 6.94 -23.06
C VAL A 209 4.17 6.41 -22.58
N PRO A 210 4.44 5.09 -22.70
CA PRO A 210 5.76 4.54 -22.45
C PRO A 210 6.67 4.73 -23.67
N SER A 211 7.97 4.82 -23.43
CA SER A 211 8.98 4.87 -24.51
C SER A 211 9.07 3.56 -25.31
N SER A 212 8.79 2.44 -24.67
CA SER A 212 8.73 1.11 -25.31
C SER A 212 7.76 0.20 -24.58
N ARG A 213 7.21 -0.79 -25.30
CA ARG A 213 6.36 -1.85 -24.70
C ARG A 213 7.08 -3.18 -24.56
N ASN A 214 8.21 -3.36 -25.24
CA ASN A 214 9.04 -4.56 -25.17
C ASN A 214 10.49 -4.14 -24.97
N ILE A 215 11.11 -4.60 -23.89
CA ILE A 215 12.46 -4.24 -23.51
C ILE A 215 13.28 -5.52 -23.32
N GLN A 216 14.43 -5.53 -23.94
CA GLN A 216 15.40 -6.62 -23.83
C GLN A 216 16.53 -6.21 -22.90
N ILE A 217 16.90 -7.09 -21.97
CA ILE A 217 17.99 -6.86 -21.02
C ILE A 217 19.01 -8.01 -21.16
N GLY A 218 20.25 -7.66 -21.48
CA GLY A 218 21.35 -8.63 -21.52
C GLY A 218 21.72 -9.13 -20.13
N THR A 219 22.09 -10.40 -20.00
CA THR A 219 22.49 -11.00 -18.73
C THR A 219 23.98 -10.85 -18.42
N THR A 220 24.77 -10.30 -19.34
CA THR A 220 26.21 -10.05 -19.12
C THR A 220 26.40 -9.04 -17.99
N PRO A 221 27.26 -9.32 -16.99
CA PRO A 221 27.50 -8.42 -15.87
C PRO A 221 28.06 -7.07 -16.32
N VAL A 222 27.57 -6.00 -15.76
CA VAL A 222 28.03 -4.62 -15.93
C VAL A 222 28.84 -4.21 -14.70
N SER A 223 29.80 -3.30 -14.83
CA SER A 223 30.52 -2.78 -13.66
C SER A 223 29.58 -2.03 -12.73
N ARG A 224 29.78 -2.20 -11.43
CA ARG A 224 28.95 -1.54 -10.40
C ARG A 224 28.98 -0.01 -10.53
N GLU A 225 30.16 0.55 -10.77
CA GLU A 225 30.32 2.00 -10.94
C GLU A 225 29.44 2.56 -12.05
N LYS A 226 29.37 1.85 -13.20
CA LYS A 226 28.54 2.25 -14.33
C LYS A 226 27.04 2.17 -14.00
N ALA A 227 26.61 1.12 -13.30
CA ALA A 227 25.22 0.97 -12.90
C ALA A 227 24.82 2.04 -11.87
N ASP A 228 25.63 2.25 -10.84
CA ASP A 228 25.38 3.24 -9.79
C ASP A 228 25.37 4.67 -10.37
N SER A 229 26.26 4.97 -11.32
CA SER A 229 26.26 6.26 -12.02
C SER A 229 24.96 6.52 -12.76
N ILE A 230 24.41 5.51 -13.45
CA ILE A 230 23.13 5.64 -14.16
C ILE A 230 21.95 5.75 -13.19
N PHE A 231 21.94 4.96 -12.12
CA PHE A 231 20.88 5.04 -11.10
C PHE A 231 20.85 6.42 -10.43
N THR A 232 22.02 6.96 -10.12
CA THR A 232 22.16 8.32 -9.57
C THR A 232 21.65 9.36 -10.55
N ALA A 233 22.09 9.30 -11.81
CA ALA A 233 21.67 10.24 -12.84
C ALA A 233 20.16 10.20 -13.11
N VAL A 234 19.54 9.01 -13.14
CA VAL A 234 18.09 8.84 -13.26
C VAL A 234 17.37 9.45 -12.07
N ARG A 235 17.85 9.18 -10.86
CA ARG A 235 17.28 9.73 -9.63
C ARG A 235 17.34 11.25 -9.60
N GLU A 236 18.49 11.83 -9.89
CA GLU A 236 18.69 13.28 -9.95
C GLU A 236 17.79 13.94 -11.00
N TRP A 237 17.67 13.30 -12.18
CA TRP A 237 16.73 13.76 -13.21
C TRP A 237 15.29 13.79 -12.69
N ASN A 238 14.81 12.69 -12.14
CA ASN A 238 13.44 12.58 -11.69
C ASN A 238 13.14 13.58 -10.55
N ILE A 239 14.07 13.78 -9.63
CA ILE A 239 13.94 14.76 -8.53
C ILE A 239 13.93 16.19 -9.09
N SER A 240 14.87 16.53 -9.98
CA SER A 240 14.99 17.88 -10.54
C SER A 240 13.80 18.29 -11.38
N HIS A 241 13.09 17.31 -12.00
CA HIS A 241 11.85 17.54 -12.76
C HIS A 241 10.58 17.38 -11.91
N GLY A 242 10.71 17.20 -10.60
CA GLY A 242 9.58 17.17 -9.66
C GLY A 242 8.71 15.93 -9.74
N PHE A 243 9.19 14.83 -10.33
CA PHE A 243 8.43 13.58 -10.38
C PHE A 243 8.27 12.93 -9.02
N TYR A 244 9.22 13.12 -8.11
CA TYR A 244 9.17 12.71 -6.70
C TYR A 244 10.23 13.45 -5.87
N THR A 245 10.16 13.34 -4.56
CA THR A 245 11.14 13.90 -3.61
C THR A 245 12.17 12.85 -3.18
N GLU A 246 13.31 13.28 -2.63
CA GLU A 246 14.31 12.35 -2.08
C GLU A 246 13.73 11.35 -1.07
N ALA A 247 12.78 11.79 -0.25
CA ALA A 247 12.12 10.96 0.75
C ALA A 247 11.23 9.85 0.14
N THR A 248 10.82 10.00 -1.11
CA THR A 248 9.98 9.02 -1.82
C THR A 248 10.75 8.18 -2.84
N SER A 249 12.04 8.49 -3.05
CA SER A 249 12.91 7.64 -3.86
C SER A 249 13.13 6.30 -3.16
N LEU A 250 13.15 5.21 -3.91
CA LEU A 250 13.51 3.92 -3.33
C LEU A 250 14.94 3.97 -2.82
N ASP A 251 15.16 3.66 -1.54
CA ASP A 251 16.48 3.30 -1.00
C ASP A 251 16.89 1.92 -1.53
N GLY A 252 16.93 1.81 -2.82
CA GLY A 252 17.43 0.63 -3.50
C GLY A 252 18.95 0.59 -3.43
N LYS A 253 19.54 0.43 -2.23
CA LYS A 253 20.91 -0.07 -2.16
C LYS A 253 20.91 -1.41 -2.88
N PRO A 254 21.72 -1.59 -3.92
CA PRO A 254 21.83 -2.88 -4.57
C PRO A 254 22.36 -3.87 -3.52
N ASP A 255 21.54 -4.85 -3.14
CA ASP A 255 21.97 -6.05 -2.42
C ASP A 255 22.83 -6.88 -3.37
N ILE A 256 24.12 -6.53 -3.49
CA ILE A 256 25.03 -7.27 -4.34
C ILE A 256 26.34 -7.47 -3.59
N ALA A 257 26.54 -8.70 -3.19
CA ALA A 257 27.70 -9.19 -2.45
C ALA A 257 28.87 -9.26 -3.38
N ASP A 258 29.23 -9.01 -4.46
CA ASP A 258 30.48 -9.31 -5.20
C ASP A 258 30.90 -8.33 -6.32
N GLY A 259 30.65 -7.03 -6.18
CA GLY A 259 31.28 -6.03 -7.09
C GLY A 259 30.86 -6.10 -8.58
N LYS A 260 30.06 -7.10 -8.98
CA LYS A 260 29.49 -7.24 -10.32
C LYS A 260 27.99 -7.02 -10.28
N THR A 261 27.48 -6.15 -11.12
CA THR A 261 26.06 -5.88 -11.32
C THR A 261 25.60 -6.53 -12.62
N SER A 262 24.39 -7.06 -12.61
CA SER A 262 23.75 -7.60 -13.81
C SER A 262 23.23 -6.48 -14.73
N GLY A 263 22.77 -6.87 -15.91
CA GLY A 263 22.16 -5.97 -16.87
C GLY A 263 20.94 -5.22 -16.30
N TYR A 264 20.70 -4.04 -16.79
CA TYR A 264 19.59 -3.18 -16.43
C TYR A 264 18.96 -2.55 -17.68
N ALA A 265 17.71 -2.08 -17.55
CA ALA A 265 17.03 -1.34 -18.59
C ALA A 265 16.38 -0.08 -18.03
N LEU A 266 16.28 0.93 -18.89
CA LEU A 266 15.57 2.15 -18.65
C LEU A 266 14.23 2.12 -19.39
N ILE A 267 13.19 2.58 -18.74
CA ILE A 267 11.91 2.88 -19.35
C ILE A 267 11.50 4.29 -18.98
N ALA A 268 11.03 5.03 -19.95
CA ALA A 268 10.53 6.38 -19.74
C ALA A 268 9.01 6.43 -19.95
N TYR A 269 8.35 7.29 -19.19
CA TYR A 269 6.93 7.59 -19.30
C TYR A 269 6.71 9.09 -19.44
N ARG A 270 5.70 9.49 -20.21
CA ARG A 270 5.14 10.85 -20.22
C ARG A 270 3.63 10.79 -20.39
N LEU A 271 2.95 11.87 -20.14
CA LEU A 271 1.56 12.04 -20.54
C LEU A 271 1.50 12.57 -21.97
N ASN A 272 0.45 12.23 -22.72
CA ASN A 272 0.21 12.75 -24.06
C ASN A 272 -0.43 14.13 -24.06
N LYS A 273 -1.03 14.56 -22.94
CA LYS A 273 -1.67 15.84 -22.74
C LYS A 273 -1.42 16.37 -21.33
N LYS A 274 -1.54 17.69 -21.17
CA LYS A 274 -1.49 18.35 -19.88
C LYS A 274 -2.64 17.88 -18.98
N PRO A 275 -2.37 17.64 -17.66
CA PRO A 275 -3.44 17.34 -16.70
C PRO A 275 -4.53 18.41 -16.68
N GLU A 276 -5.80 17.98 -16.67
CA GLU A 276 -6.95 18.88 -16.56
C GLU A 276 -7.11 19.35 -15.11
N ASP A 277 -7.64 20.56 -14.92
CA ASP A 277 -7.94 21.17 -13.62
C ASP A 277 -6.75 21.26 -12.65
N SER A 278 -5.51 21.35 -13.13
CA SER A 278 -4.30 21.39 -12.30
C SER A 278 -4.21 20.23 -11.27
N LYS A 279 -4.81 19.09 -11.59
CA LYS A 279 -4.77 17.89 -10.74
C LYS A 279 -3.57 17.04 -11.10
N ASP A 280 -2.77 16.70 -10.10
CA ASP A 280 -1.65 15.79 -10.27
C ASP A 280 -2.12 14.41 -10.72
N VAL A 281 -1.37 13.81 -11.66
CA VAL A 281 -1.56 12.43 -12.11
C VAL A 281 -0.43 11.59 -11.56
N VAL A 282 -0.78 10.60 -10.76
CA VAL A 282 0.19 9.72 -10.13
C VAL A 282 0.27 8.42 -10.90
N LEU A 283 1.47 8.12 -11.38
CA LEU A 283 1.83 6.84 -11.97
C LEU A 283 2.45 5.95 -10.90
N ASN A 284 1.88 4.79 -10.68
CA ASN A 284 2.49 3.69 -9.94
C ASN A 284 3.00 2.65 -10.95
N PHE A 285 4.30 2.36 -10.89
CA PHE A 285 4.96 1.40 -11.76
C PHE A 285 5.51 0.23 -10.94
N GLY A 286 5.25 -1.00 -11.39
CA GLY A 286 5.68 -2.18 -10.66
C GLY A 286 5.49 -3.47 -11.44
N MET A 287 6.06 -4.55 -10.92
CA MET A 287 5.92 -5.88 -11.50
C MET A 287 4.49 -6.40 -11.32
N ASP A 288 3.85 -6.79 -12.43
CA ASP A 288 2.52 -7.40 -12.46
C ASP A 288 2.63 -8.93 -12.36
N LYS A 289 3.46 -9.54 -13.20
CA LYS A 289 3.68 -10.99 -13.23
C LYS A 289 5.01 -11.36 -13.90
N GLY A 290 5.47 -12.58 -13.68
CA GLY A 290 6.63 -13.14 -14.36
C GLY A 290 7.72 -13.62 -13.42
N ASN A 291 8.95 -13.61 -13.88
CA ASN A 291 10.10 -14.11 -13.14
C ASN A 291 10.57 -13.09 -12.10
N ASN A 292 10.69 -13.52 -10.85
CA ASN A 292 11.12 -12.67 -9.72
C ASN A 292 12.59 -12.21 -9.79
N SER A 293 13.35 -12.64 -10.80
CA SER A 293 14.70 -12.14 -11.02
C SER A 293 14.76 -10.75 -11.68
N PHE A 294 13.63 -10.14 -12.01
CA PHE A 294 13.54 -8.76 -12.46
C PHE A 294 13.16 -7.86 -11.30
N HIS A 295 13.98 -6.87 -10.99
CA HIS A 295 13.79 -5.99 -9.84
C HIS A 295 13.67 -4.54 -10.29
N LEU A 296 12.65 -3.84 -9.84
CA LEU A 296 12.54 -2.40 -10.01
C LEU A 296 13.49 -1.73 -9.00
N LYS A 297 14.48 -0.99 -9.51
CA LYS A 297 15.50 -0.31 -8.69
C LYS A 297 15.20 1.16 -8.48
N GLU A 298 14.57 1.81 -9.46
CA GLU A 298 14.21 3.22 -9.38
C GLU A 298 12.88 3.44 -10.12
N GLY A 299 12.08 4.40 -9.67
CA GLY A 299 10.87 4.82 -10.38
C GLY A 299 9.64 3.97 -10.09
N THR A 300 9.31 3.71 -8.81
CA THR A 300 8.05 3.04 -8.42
C THR A 300 6.85 3.94 -8.54
N ARG A 301 7.06 5.24 -8.39
CA ARG A 301 5.98 6.23 -8.38
C ARG A 301 6.45 7.54 -8.96
N PHE A 302 5.63 8.13 -9.82
CA PHE A 302 5.86 9.45 -10.41
C PHE A 302 4.64 10.32 -10.26
N VAL A 303 4.86 11.62 -10.06
CA VAL A 303 3.80 12.64 -10.03
C VAL A 303 3.94 13.52 -11.26
N PHE A 304 2.97 13.47 -12.16
CA PHE A 304 2.87 14.35 -13.30
C PHE A 304 1.95 15.51 -12.99
N ASN A 305 2.39 16.73 -13.27
CA ASN A 305 1.65 17.95 -13.04
C ASN A 305 1.72 18.88 -14.26
N ASP A 306 1.26 20.10 -14.11
CA ASP A 306 1.22 21.13 -15.17
C ASP A 306 2.58 21.47 -15.76
N THR A 307 3.68 21.23 -15.04
CA THR A 307 5.04 21.64 -15.42
C THR A 307 5.88 20.53 -16.03
N ASN A 308 5.59 19.26 -15.68
CA ASN A 308 6.42 18.11 -16.07
C ASN A 308 5.69 17.03 -16.89
N TRP A 309 4.44 17.23 -17.25
CA TRP A 309 3.60 16.22 -17.92
C TRP A 309 4.18 15.67 -19.25
N ASN A 310 4.92 16.48 -20.00
CA ASN A 310 5.55 16.13 -21.27
C ASN A 310 7.01 15.70 -21.13
N GLU A 311 7.60 15.84 -19.94
CA GLU A 311 8.96 15.42 -19.68
C GLU A 311 9.04 13.90 -19.40
N PRO A 312 10.18 13.25 -19.77
CA PRO A 312 10.34 11.82 -19.52
C PRO A 312 10.62 11.51 -18.05
N ALA A 313 9.74 10.75 -17.40
CA ALA A 313 9.96 10.16 -16.09
C ALA A 313 10.58 8.75 -16.26
N PHE A 314 11.71 8.48 -15.63
CA PHE A 314 12.49 7.26 -15.87
C PHE A 314 12.36 6.26 -14.71
N ALA A 315 12.11 5.00 -15.06
CA ALA A 315 12.25 3.87 -14.17
C ALA A 315 13.39 2.94 -14.60
N VAL A 316 14.01 2.27 -13.63
CA VAL A 316 15.12 1.35 -13.84
C VAL A 316 14.74 -0.04 -13.38
N VAL A 317 14.80 -1.00 -14.30
CA VAL A 317 14.62 -2.43 -14.01
C VAL A 317 15.94 -3.15 -14.18
N GLN A 318 16.36 -3.90 -13.18
CA GLN A 318 17.59 -4.68 -13.13
C GLN A 318 17.29 -6.16 -13.06
N ILE A 319 18.14 -7.00 -13.67
CA ILE A 319 18.07 -8.46 -13.56
C ILE A 319 18.94 -8.95 -12.41
N ASP A 320 18.53 -10.03 -11.73
CA ASP A 320 19.38 -10.73 -10.76
C ASP A 320 20.67 -11.24 -11.43
N PRO A 321 21.86 -11.01 -10.86
CA PRO A 321 23.15 -11.50 -11.41
C PRO A 321 23.22 -13.01 -11.64
N LYS A 322 22.40 -13.78 -10.94
CA LYS A 322 22.30 -15.23 -11.06
C LYS A 322 21.48 -15.68 -12.26
N LEU A 323 20.73 -14.77 -12.90
CA LEU A 323 19.91 -15.12 -14.04
C LEU A 323 20.76 -15.21 -15.32
N ASN A 324 21.04 -16.43 -15.77
CA ASN A 324 21.77 -16.70 -17.02
C ASN A 324 20.94 -17.53 -18.01
N ARG A 325 19.64 -17.26 -18.09
CA ARG A 325 18.71 -17.93 -18.99
C ARG A 325 17.67 -16.95 -19.50
N LYS A 326 16.98 -17.34 -20.57
CA LYS A 326 15.80 -16.59 -21.04
C LYS A 326 14.73 -16.58 -19.95
N ALA A 327 14.26 -15.43 -19.58
CA ALA A 327 13.19 -15.20 -18.63
C ALA A 327 12.39 -13.98 -19.07
N GLU A 328 11.18 -13.89 -18.57
CA GLU A 328 10.23 -12.85 -18.93
C GLU A 328 9.54 -12.33 -17.67
N ALA A 329 9.29 -11.02 -17.63
CA ALA A 329 8.47 -10.37 -16.62
C ALA A 329 7.64 -9.26 -17.26
N THR A 330 6.42 -9.10 -16.81
CA THR A 330 5.54 -8.01 -17.21
C THR A 330 5.44 -7.02 -16.06
N PHE A 331 5.71 -5.76 -16.36
CA PHE A 331 5.50 -4.65 -15.46
C PHE A 331 4.29 -3.84 -15.93
N SER A 332 3.56 -3.26 -15.01
CA SER A 332 2.42 -2.41 -15.32
C SER A 332 2.61 -1.01 -14.76
N GLY A 333 2.26 -0.02 -15.59
CA GLY A 333 2.10 1.37 -15.19
C GLY A 333 0.62 1.68 -15.04
N ARG A 334 0.21 2.03 -13.82
CA ARG A 334 -1.15 2.45 -13.49
C ARG A 334 -1.13 3.90 -13.08
N ALA A 335 -1.87 4.73 -13.77
CA ALA A 335 -1.90 6.16 -13.53
C ALA A 335 -3.33 6.64 -13.26
N GLY A 336 -3.49 7.58 -12.32
CA GLY A 336 -4.79 8.15 -11.96
C GLY A 336 -4.64 9.38 -11.07
N ASN A 337 -5.76 10.07 -10.85
CA ASN A 337 -5.83 11.19 -9.91
C ASN A 337 -5.97 10.64 -8.48
N ILE A 338 -5.02 10.93 -7.60
CA ILE A 338 -5.03 10.49 -6.19
C ILE A 338 -6.32 10.86 -5.43
N PRO A 339 -6.94 12.05 -5.61
CA PRO A 339 -8.06 12.46 -4.76
C PRO A 339 -9.32 11.63 -4.93
N LEU A 340 -9.53 10.95 -6.06
CA LEU A 340 -10.81 10.27 -6.33
C LEU A 340 -10.83 8.80 -5.89
N ALA A 341 -9.70 8.10 -5.91
CA ALA A 341 -9.68 6.67 -5.59
C ALA A 341 -9.85 6.36 -4.08
N TRP A 342 -9.52 7.33 -3.21
CA TRP A 342 -9.55 7.15 -1.75
C TRP A 342 -10.52 8.10 -1.01
N SER A 343 -11.08 9.09 -1.69
CA SER A 343 -12.05 10.03 -1.09
C SER A 343 -13.49 9.52 -1.11
N LEU A 344 -13.77 8.41 -1.79
CA LEU A 344 -15.10 7.81 -1.90
C LEU A 344 -15.24 6.48 -1.13
N THR A 345 -14.20 6.05 -0.43
CA THR A 345 -14.23 4.89 0.48
C THR A 345 -14.01 5.28 1.92
#